data_17ab49043b7b9969fb85fdcb4e09be86
#
_entry.id   17ab49043b7b9969fb85fdcb4e09be86
#
_cell.length_a   1.000
_cell.length_b   1.000
_cell.length_c   1.000
_cell.angle_alpha   90.00
_cell.angle_beta   90.00
_cell.angle_gamma   90.00
#
_symmetry.space_group_name_H-M   'P 1'
#
loop_
_entity.id
_entity.type
_entity.pdbx_description
1 polymer ?
#
loop_
_entity_poly.entity_id
_entity_poly.type
_entity_poly.pdbx_seq_one_letter_code
_entity_poly.pdbx_strand_id
1 'polypeptide(L)'
;VLYGDDAYTDEELKKYGLPKELTKQEVLDIAIMRYELSTNSFQKYMAVTIATNVSESTVAAVMENQNELQGIDVLEDSVRQYVDDESMGPLLGYTGRASSEELESLKKENPDYSNDAIVGKAGIEQYMELELQGKDGQETVTVDNLGKVLKIDDNTTVEPVAGNDVYLSVDADWQSAIYQILKQRVAGILLNKIEAVKE
;
A
#
# COMPACT_ATOMS: atom_id res chain seq x y z
N VAL A 1 3.37 20.07 -18.83
CA VAL A 1 4.20 19.76 -17.65
C VAL A 1 4.25 18.26 -17.38
N LEU A 2 3.16 17.51 -17.53
CA LEU A 2 3.14 16.03 -17.37
C LEU A 2 3.84 15.29 -18.51
N TYR A 3 3.91 15.89 -19.67
CA TYR A 3 4.52 15.29 -20.87
C TYR A 3 5.98 15.74 -21.12
N GLY A 4 6.57 16.53 -20.21
CA GLY A 4 7.88 17.13 -20.40
C GLY A 4 7.87 18.35 -21.35
N ASP A 5 9.05 18.85 -21.72
CA ASP A 5 9.19 19.97 -22.65
C ASP A 5 8.83 19.60 -24.11
N ASP A 6 8.82 18.29 -24.43
CA ASP A 6 8.36 17.74 -25.70
C ASP A 6 6.91 17.27 -25.53
N ALA A 7 5.95 18.16 -25.69
CA ALA A 7 4.53 17.81 -25.68
C ALA A 7 4.22 16.82 -26.81
N TYR A 8 3.54 15.72 -26.50
CA TYR A 8 3.05 14.79 -27.52
C TYR A 8 2.20 15.52 -28.55
N THR A 9 2.42 15.22 -29.81
CA THR A 9 1.58 15.71 -30.90
C THR A 9 0.17 15.11 -30.81
N ASP A 10 -0.82 15.76 -31.42
CA ASP A 10 -2.20 15.25 -31.50
C ASP A 10 -2.29 13.84 -32.10
N GLU A 11 -1.35 13.48 -32.97
CA GLU A 11 -1.27 12.15 -33.61
C GLU A 11 -0.73 11.11 -32.62
N GLU A 12 0.24 11.48 -31.81
CA GLU A 12 0.79 10.60 -30.76
C GLU A 12 -0.22 10.37 -29.63
N LEU A 13 -0.91 11.42 -29.18
CA LEU A 13 -1.99 11.29 -28.21
C LEU A 13 -3.09 10.33 -28.71
N LYS A 14 -3.45 10.46 -29.99
CA LYS A 14 -4.43 9.57 -30.62
C LYS A 14 -3.94 8.13 -30.74
N LYS A 15 -2.65 7.95 -31.07
CA LYS A 15 -2.01 6.64 -31.15
C LYS A 15 -2.03 5.88 -29.82
N TYR A 16 -1.86 6.60 -28.70
CA TYR A 16 -1.86 6.03 -27.35
C TYR A 16 -3.23 6.10 -26.67
N GLY A 17 -4.29 6.53 -27.38
CA GLY A 17 -5.64 6.65 -26.80
C GLY A 17 -5.76 7.69 -25.69
N LEU A 18 -4.83 8.63 -25.61
CA LEU A 18 -4.79 9.64 -24.56
C LEU A 18 -5.69 10.84 -24.92
N PRO A 19 -6.48 11.38 -23.98
CA PRO A 19 -7.27 12.57 -24.20
C PRO A 19 -6.36 13.81 -24.34
N LYS A 20 -6.80 14.81 -25.14
CA LYS A 20 -6.08 16.07 -25.27
C LYS A 20 -6.05 16.89 -23.99
N GLU A 21 -7.13 16.82 -23.22
CA GLU A 21 -7.28 17.49 -21.93
C GLU A 21 -7.54 16.46 -20.86
N LEU A 22 -6.72 16.50 -19.82
CA LEU A 22 -6.87 15.65 -18.63
C LEU A 22 -7.58 16.45 -17.54
N THR A 23 -8.44 15.81 -16.81
CA THR A 23 -8.99 16.35 -15.58
C THR A 23 -7.90 16.49 -14.51
N LYS A 24 -8.15 17.34 -13.51
CA LYS A 24 -7.18 17.48 -12.39
C LYS A 24 -6.90 16.17 -11.67
N GLN A 25 -7.91 15.30 -11.59
CA GLN A 25 -7.77 13.98 -10.93
C GLN A 25 -6.88 13.06 -11.78
N GLU A 26 -7.13 12.93 -13.08
CA GLU A 26 -6.30 12.13 -13.98
C GLU A 26 -4.84 12.61 -14.00
N VAL A 27 -4.62 13.93 -13.96
CA VAL A 27 -3.27 14.51 -13.82
C VAL A 27 -2.59 14.06 -12.53
N LEU A 28 -3.33 14.06 -11.42
CA LEU A 28 -2.82 13.63 -10.12
C LEU A 28 -2.49 12.13 -10.12
N ASP A 29 -3.38 11.31 -10.64
CA ASP A 29 -3.22 9.86 -10.70
C ASP A 29 -2.00 9.48 -11.56
N ILE A 30 -1.82 10.11 -12.72
CA ILE A 30 -0.63 9.92 -13.56
C ILE A 30 0.64 10.38 -12.83
N ALA A 31 0.59 11.49 -12.09
CA ALA A 31 1.73 11.99 -11.34
C ALA A 31 2.13 11.04 -10.21
N ILE A 32 1.16 10.47 -9.50
CA ILE A 32 1.38 9.47 -8.44
C ILE A 32 2.04 8.21 -9.05
N MET A 33 1.46 7.65 -10.11
CA MET A 33 2.03 6.47 -10.78
C MET A 33 3.47 6.71 -11.24
N ARG A 34 3.76 7.87 -11.84
CA ARG A 34 5.12 8.23 -12.26
C ARG A 34 6.08 8.39 -11.10
N TYR A 35 5.61 8.95 -9.99
CA TYR A 35 6.43 9.09 -8.79
C TYR A 35 6.79 7.72 -8.24
N GLU A 36 5.82 6.82 -8.05
CA GLU A 36 6.06 5.46 -7.58
C GLU A 36 7.04 4.67 -8.48
N LEU A 37 6.84 4.73 -9.79
CA LEU A 37 7.76 4.12 -10.75
C LEU A 37 9.17 4.74 -10.69
N SER A 38 9.29 6.03 -10.41
CA SER A 38 10.58 6.72 -10.31
C SER A 38 11.37 6.32 -9.07
N THR A 39 10.71 6.00 -7.97
CA THR A 39 11.37 5.57 -6.72
C THR A 39 12.10 4.24 -6.88
N ASN A 40 11.62 3.38 -7.78
CA ASN A 40 12.20 2.06 -8.08
C ASN A 40 13.00 2.02 -9.39
N SER A 41 13.44 3.17 -9.90
CA SER A 41 14.13 3.28 -11.18
C SER A 41 15.43 2.45 -11.31
N PHE A 42 16.07 2.11 -10.19
CA PHE A 42 17.25 1.25 -10.12
C PHE A 42 16.94 -0.26 -10.20
N GLN A 43 15.68 -0.64 -9.94
CA GLN A 43 15.24 -2.03 -9.90
C GLN A 43 14.06 -2.25 -10.85
N LYS A 44 14.27 -1.97 -12.13
CA LYS A 44 13.23 -2.01 -13.18
C LYS A 44 12.56 -3.38 -13.36
N TYR A 45 13.16 -4.44 -12.83
CA TYR A 45 12.64 -5.79 -12.85
C TYR A 45 11.73 -6.13 -11.66
N MET A 46 11.65 -5.26 -10.67
CA MET A 46 10.72 -5.44 -9.56
C MET A 46 9.38 -4.78 -9.86
N ALA A 47 8.31 -5.50 -9.57
CA ALA A 47 6.97 -4.95 -9.68
C ALA A 47 6.75 -3.80 -8.68
N VAL A 48 6.01 -2.79 -9.10
CA VAL A 48 5.64 -1.63 -8.28
C VAL A 48 4.13 -1.61 -8.15
N THR A 49 3.64 -1.62 -6.92
CA THR A 49 2.21 -1.50 -6.65
C THR A 49 1.75 -0.08 -6.93
N ILE A 50 0.89 0.09 -7.93
CA ILE A 50 0.35 1.40 -8.32
C ILE A 50 -1.05 1.68 -7.77
N ALA A 51 -1.80 0.64 -7.43
CA ALA A 51 -3.12 0.74 -6.80
C ALA A 51 -3.40 -0.50 -5.95
N THR A 52 -4.11 -0.32 -4.84
CA THR A 52 -4.56 -1.38 -3.95
C THR A 52 -6.07 -1.34 -3.79
N ASN A 53 -6.67 -2.44 -3.39
CA ASN A 53 -8.11 -2.57 -3.16
C ASN A 53 -8.96 -2.11 -4.36
N VAL A 54 -8.54 -2.49 -5.55
CA VAL A 54 -9.23 -2.16 -6.81
C VAL A 54 -10.54 -2.95 -6.92
N SER A 55 -11.53 -2.38 -7.61
CA SER A 55 -12.81 -3.04 -7.80
C SER A 55 -12.71 -4.24 -8.76
N GLU A 56 -13.61 -5.22 -8.61
CA GLU A 56 -13.70 -6.38 -9.53
C GLU A 56 -13.85 -5.93 -11.01
N SER A 57 -14.56 -4.84 -11.26
CA SER A 57 -14.67 -4.27 -12.61
C SER A 57 -13.35 -3.75 -13.14
N THR A 58 -12.48 -3.20 -12.27
CA THR A 58 -11.13 -2.77 -12.66
C THR A 58 -10.24 -3.97 -12.95
N VAL A 59 -10.31 -5.02 -12.11
CA VAL A 59 -9.62 -6.28 -12.34
C VAL A 59 -10.01 -6.86 -13.70
N ALA A 60 -11.31 -6.99 -13.98
CA ALA A 60 -11.82 -7.49 -15.26
C ALA A 60 -11.30 -6.65 -16.44
N ALA A 61 -11.35 -5.32 -16.32
CA ALA A 61 -10.87 -4.42 -17.38
C ALA A 61 -9.36 -4.58 -17.64
N VAL A 62 -8.54 -4.77 -16.61
CA VAL A 62 -7.10 -5.03 -16.77
C VAL A 62 -6.87 -6.37 -17.46
N MET A 63 -7.56 -7.42 -17.02
CA MET A 63 -7.43 -8.77 -17.57
C MET A 63 -7.86 -8.82 -19.05
N GLU A 64 -8.96 -8.15 -19.42
CA GLU A 64 -9.43 -8.07 -20.81
C GLU A 64 -8.45 -7.33 -21.73
N ASN A 65 -7.74 -6.35 -21.19
CA ASN A 65 -6.84 -5.48 -21.97
C ASN A 65 -5.35 -5.78 -21.75
N GLN A 66 -4.97 -6.93 -21.20
CA GLN A 66 -3.57 -7.31 -20.94
C GLN A 66 -2.65 -7.18 -22.17
N ASN A 67 -3.19 -7.40 -23.38
CA ASN A 67 -2.42 -7.25 -24.62
C ASN A 67 -1.99 -5.79 -24.90
N GLU A 68 -2.78 -4.83 -24.44
CA GLU A 68 -2.51 -3.39 -24.58
C GLU A 68 -1.78 -2.84 -23.36
N LEU A 69 -2.08 -3.36 -22.18
CA LEU A 69 -1.50 -2.98 -20.88
C LEU A 69 -0.25 -3.81 -20.55
N GLN A 70 0.74 -3.79 -21.43
CA GLN A 70 1.97 -4.56 -21.24
C GLN A 70 2.72 -4.15 -19.98
N GLY A 71 3.00 -5.10 -19.10
CA GLY A 71 3.72 -4.87 -17.84
C GLY A 71 2.82 -4.43 -16.68
N ILE A 72 1.51 -4.48 -16.84
CA ILE A 72 0.54 -4.32 -15.75
C ILE A 72 -0.07 -5.70 -15.47
N ASP A 73 -0.09 -6.05 -14.18
CA ASP A 73 -0.70 -7.29 -13.70
C ASP A 73 -1.53 -7.02 -12.45
N VAL A 74 -2.38 -7.99 -12.10
CA VAL A 74 -3.23 -7.94 -10.90
C VAL A 74 -2.81 -9.10 -10.02
N LEU A 75 -2.41 -8.77 -8.80
CA LEU A 75 -2.04 -9.77 -7.79
C LEU A 75 -3.08 -9.74 -6.66
N GLU A 76 -3.39 -10.92 -6.16
CA GLU A 76 -4.17 -11.08 -4.94
C GLU A 76 -3.23 -10.92 -3.74
N ASP A 77 -3.63 -10.09 -2.78
CA ASP A 77 -2.85 -9.82 -1.58
C ASP A 77 -3.79 -9.63 -0.39
N SER A 78 -3.28 -9.84 0.81
CA SER A 78 -4.01 -9.64 2.05
C SER A 78 -3.59 -8.34 2.72
N VAL A 79 -4.57 -7.53 3.12
CA VAL A 79 -4.32 -6.24 3.77
C VAL A 79 -4.86 -6.23 5.19
N ARG A 80 -4.19 -5.49 6.08
CA ARG A 80 -4.68 -5.24 7.43
C ARG A 80 -6.00 -4.48 7.38
N GLN A 81 -7.01 -4.96 8.06
CA GLN A 81 -8.27 -4.28 8.24
C GLN A 81 -8.51 -4.02 9.73
N TYR A 82 -8.80 -2.78 10.05
CA TYR A 82 -9.03 -2.35 11.44
C TYR A 82 -10.50 -1.98 11.64
N VAL A 83 -11.02 -2.31 12.83
CA VAL A 83 -12.33 -1.85 13.28
C VAL A 83 -12.12 -0.60 14.10
N ASP A 84 -12.74 0.53 13.71
CA ASP A 84 -12.64 1.84 14.41
C ASP A 84 -11.18 2.30 14.63
N ASP A 85 -10.54 2.75 13.57
CA ASP A 85 -9.12 3.08 13.51
C ASP A 85 -8.73 4.34 14.29
N GLU A 86 -9.57 5.40 14.33
CA GLU A 86 -9.22 6.69 14.95
C GLU A 86 -9.04 6.56 16.47
N SER A 87 -9.99 5.94 17.16
CA SER A 87 -9.94 5.83 18.61
C SER A 87 -9.01 4.71 19.09
N MET A 88 -8.84 3.67 18.29
CA MET A 88 -8.03 2.50 18.58
C MET A 88 -6.56 2.66 18.17
N GLY A 89 -6.23 3.62 17.31
CA GLY A 89 -4.89 3.82 16.78
C GLY A 89 -3.75 3.80 17.82
N PRO A 90 -3.87 4.47 18.98
CA PRO A 90 -2.84 4.42 20.02
C PRO A 90 -2.60 3.04 20.64
N LEU A 91 -3.61 2.16 20.59
CA LEU A 91 -3.54 0.78 21.10
C LEU A 91 -3.06 -0.18 20.00
N LEU A 92 -3.63 -0.06 18.81
CA LEU A 92 -3.31 -0.91 17.65
C LEU A 92 -1.87 -0.70 17.18
N GLY A 93 -1.43 0.55 17.13
CA GLY A 93 -0.12 0.89 16.60
C GLY A 93 -0.16 1.14 15.10
N TYR A 94 0.92 0.80 14.43
CA TYR A 94 1.06 0.98 12.98
C TYR A 94 2.04 -0.05 12.39
N THR A 95 1.94 -0.25 11.09
CA THR A 95 2.84 -1.09 10.31
C THR A 95 3.84 -0.25 9.50
N GLY A 96 4.97 -0.84 9.16
CA GLY A 96 5.98 -0.19 8.33
C GLY A 96 7.05 -1.17 7.88
N ARG A 97 7.91 -0.76 6.95
CA ARG A 97 9.01 -1.62 6.48
C ARG A 97 9.90 -2.05 7.65
N ALA A 98 10.24 -3.33 7.68
CA ALA A 98 11.15 -3.86 8.67
C ALA A 98 12.56 -3.27 8.49
N SER A 99 13.22 -2.91 9.60
CA SER A 99 14.65 -2.62 9.60
C SER A 99 15.46 -3.91 9.54
N SER A 100 16.74 -3.82 9.20
CA SER A 100 17.61 -5.00 9.15
C SER A 100 17.68 -5.75 10.49
N GLU A 101 17.67 -5.03 11.61
CA GLU A 101 17.72 -5.60 12.95
C GLU A 101 16.42 -6.35 13.30
N GLU A 102 15.28 -5.76 12.95
CA GLU A 102 13.96 -6.37 13.13
C GLU A 102 13.84 -7.64 12.29
N LEU A 103 14.26 -7.58 11.01
CA LEU A 103 14.28 -8.74 10.12
C LEU A 103 15.15 -9.88 10.65
N GLU A 104 16.34 -9.59 11.17
CA GLU A 104 17.19 -10.61 11.78
C GLU A 104 16.53 -11.29 12.98
N SER A 105 15.76 -10.53 13.76
CA SER A 105 15.01 -11.07 14.88
C SER A 105 13.83 -11.91 14.44
N LEU A 106 13.01 -11.40 13.53
CA LEU A 106 11.81 -12.08 13.02
C LEU A 106 12.16 -13.35 12.23
N LYS A 107 13.24 -13.32 11.42
CA LYS A 107 13.71 -14.48 10.66
C LYS A 107 14.23 -15.64 11.53
N LYS A 108 14.55 -15.40 12.79
CA LYS A 108 14.87 -16.48 13.73
C LYS A 108 13.63 -17.29 14.13
N GLU A 109 12.47 -16.63 14.17
CA GLU A 109 11.20 -17.24 14.55
C GLU A 109 10.44 -17.74 13.31
N ASN A 110 10.44 -16.96 12.24
CA ASN A 110 9.85 -17.32 10.94
C ASN A 110 10.82 -16.93 9.80
N PRO A 111 11.52 -17.91 9.18
CA PRO A 111 12.47 -17.66 8.09
C PRO A 111 11.84 -17.12 6.80
N ASP A 112 10.50 -17.21 6.65
CA ASP A 112 9.78 -16.86 5.42
C ASP A 112 9.63 -15.33 5.21
N TYR A 113 10.03 -14.49 6.20
CA TYR A 113 9.99 -13.04 6.03
C TYR A 113 10.84 -12.57 4.86
N SER A 114 10.22 -11.81 3.95
CA SER A 114 10.90 -11.15 2.84
C SER A 114 11.79 -9.99 3.34
N ASN A 115 12.72 -9.52 2.49
CA ASN A 115 13.61 -8.41 2.88
C ASN A 115 12.92 -7.05 2.87
N ASP A 116 11.77 -6.97 2.23
CA ASP A 116 10.91 -5.78 2.11
C ASP A 116 9.62 -5.90 2.93
N ALA A 117 9.54 -6.89 3.82
CA ALA A 117 8.38 -7.15 4.65
C ALA A 117 7.87 -5.91 5.38
N ILE A 118 6.56 -5.75 5.40
CA ILE A 118 5.85 -4.79 6.20
C ILE A 118 5.48 -5.44 7.51
N VAL A 119 5.93 -4.87 8.62
CA VAL A 119 5.78 -5.46 9.96
C VAL A 119 5.19 -4.45 10.94
N GLY A 120 4.62 -4.92 12.03
CA GLY A 120 4.13 -4.07 13.11
C GLY A 120 5.28 -3.32 13.81
N LYS A 121 5.14 -2.02 13.97
CA LYS A 121 6.15 -1.14 14.57
C LYS A 121 5.84 -0.75 16.01
N ALA A 122 4.60 -0.80 16.41
CA ALA A 122 4.15 -0.43 17.73
C ALA A 122 2.83 -1.12 18.10
N GLY A 123 2.48 -1.11 19.38
CA GLY A 123 1.18 -1.55 19.88
C GLY A 123 0.90 -3.03 19.63
N ILE A 124 -0.36 -3.33 19.37
CA ILE A 124 -0.83 -4.69 19.10
C ILE A 124 -0.23 -5.23 17.80
N GLU A 125 -0.07 -4.40 16.78
CA GLU A 125 0.57 -4.78 15.52
C GLU A 125 1.96 -5.37 15.77
N GLN A 126 2.77 -4.73 16.58
CA GLN A 126 4.11 -5.24 16.91
C GLN A 126 4.05 -6.47 17.80
N TYR A 127 3.17 -6.47 18.80
CA TYR A 127 3.08 -7.56 19.77
C TYR A 127 2.56 -8.87 19.16
N MET A 128 1.61 -8.75 18.23
CA MET A 128 0.95 -9.89 17.58
C MET A 128 1.46 -10.12 16.14
N GLU A 129 2.62 -9.58 15.79
CA GLU A 129 3.18 -9.62 14.44
C GLU A 129 3.18 -11.03 13.84
N LEU A 130 3.65 -12.04 14.59
CA LEU A 130 3.73 -13.42 14.13
C LEU A 130 2.36 -14.05 13.82
N GLU A 131 1.32 -13.60 14.51
CA GLU A 131 -0.05 -14.08 14.27
C GLU A 131 -0.71 -13.36 13.09
N LEU A 132 -0.40 -12.08 12.96
CA LEU A 132 -1.02 -11.20 11.96
C LEU A 132 -0.37 -11.30 10.58
N GLN A 133 0.91 -11.69 10.47
CA GLN A 133 1.71 -11.56 9.24
C GLN A 133 1.30 -12.59 8.19
N GLY A 134 0.72 -13.58 8.24
CA GLY A 134 0.43 -14.50 7.14
C GLY A 134 1.69 -14.99 6.41
N LYS A 135 1.52 -15.35 5.16
CA LYS A 135 2.62 -15.80 4.28
C LYS A 135 2.52 -15.08 2.94
N ASP A 136 3.62 -14.49 2.51
CA ASP A 136 3.71 -13.84 1.20
C ASP A 136 3.57 -14.88 0.08
N GLY A 137 2.84 -14.52 -0.97
CA GLY A 137 2.82 -15.25 -2.22
C GLY A 137 4.15 -15.09 -2.94
N GLN A 138 4.50 -16.06 -3.77
CA GLN A 138 5.70 -16.01 -4.61
C GLN A 138 5.37 -16.48 -6.02
N GLU A 139 5.83 -15.72 -6.99
CA GLU A 139 5.67 -16.04 -8.39
C GLU A 139 7.02 -15.97 -9.11
N THR A 140 7.34 -16.98 -9.87
CA THR A 140 8.55 -16.98 -10.69
C THR A 140 8.20 -16.62 -12.12
N VAL A 141 8.71 -15.48 -12.57
CA VAL A 141 8.47 -14.97 -13.92
C VAL A 141 9.76 -14.98 -14.74
N THR A 142 9.65 -15.33 -16.01
CA THR A 142 10.71 -15.14 -16.99
C THR A 142 10.47 -13.84 -17.73
N VAL A 143 11.44 -12.92 -17.69
CA VAL A 143 11.34 -11.62 -18.34
C VAL A 143 12.35 -11.50 -19.49
N ASP A 144 12.02 -10.68 -20.49
CA ASP A 144 12.96 -10.29 -21.54
C ASP A 144 13.94 -9.20 -21.06
N ASN A 145 14.82 -8.76 -21.96
CA ASN A 145 15.80 -7.70 -21.66
C ASN A 145 15.20 -6.31 -21.43
N LEU A 146 13.90 -6.14 -21.67
CA LEU A 146 13.13 -4.91 -21.44
C LEU A 146 12.27 -4.99 -20.19
N GLY A 147 12.29 -6.15 -19.48
CA GLY A 147 11.49 -6.38 -18.28
C GLY A 147 10.05 -6.86 -18.57
N LYS A 148 9.74 -7.22 -19.82
CA LYS A 148 8.44 -7.78 -20.18
C LYS A 148 8.36 -9.23 -19.72
N VAL A 149 7.30 -9.60 -19.00
CA VAL A 149 7.02 -10.98 -18.61
C VAL A 149 6.72 -11.82 -19.85
N LEU A 150 7.54 -12.84 -20.08
CA LEU A 150 7.41 -13.78 -21.19
C LEU A 150 6.66 -15.05 -20.77
N LYS A 151 6.87 -15.48 -19.54
CA LYS A 151 6.28 -16.71 -19.00
C LYS A 151 6.22 -16.63 -17.48
N ILE A 152 5.12 -17.10 -16.93
CA ILE A 152 4.91 -17.38 -15.51
C ILE A 152 5.10 -18.88 -15.33
N ASP A 153 5.83 -19.29 -14.29
CA ASP A 153 6.01 -20.71 -13.98
C ASP A 153 5.03 -21.15 -12.90
N ASP A 154 3.88 -21.64 -13.34
CA ASP A 154 2.80 -22.12 -12.47
C ASP A 154 3.24 -23.19 -11.46
N ASN A 155 4.33 -23.92 -11.74
CA ASN A 155 4.81 -24.97 -10.84
C ASN A 155 5.56 -24.42 -9.62
N THR A 156 5.98 -23.16 -9.65
CA THR A 156 6.72 -22.48 -8.56
C THR A 156 5.91 -21.36 -7.94
N THR A 157 4.69 -21.10 -8.41
CA THR A 157 3.77 -20.14 -7.83
C THR A 157 3.28 -20.63 -6.48
N VAL A 158 3.41 -19.78 -5.47
CA VAL A 158 2.90 -20.01 -4.12
C VAL A 158 1.86 -18.94 -3.83
N GLU A 159 0.63 -19.35 -3.58
CA GLU A 159 -0.46 -18.44 -3.24
C GLU A 159 -0.21 -17.76 -1.89
N PRO A 160 -0.55 -16.47 -1.73
CA PRO A 160 -0.48 -15.79 -0.45
C PRO A 160 -1.49 -16.38 0.53
N VAL A 161 -1.12 -16.41 1.81
CA VAL A 161 -2.00 -16.87 2.89
C VAL A 161 -2.16 -15.76 3.90
N ALA A 162 -3.39 -15.29 4.11
CA ALA A 162 -3.69 -14.27 5.11
C ALA A 162 -3.28 -14.72 6.52
N GLY A 163 -2.86 -13.77 7.34
CA GLY A 163 -2.60 -14.00 8.77
C GLY A 163 -3.89 -14.24 9.55
N ASN A 164 -3.75 -14.51 10.84
CA ASN A 164 -4.86 -14.75 11.73
C ASN A 164 -5.53 -13.44 12.16
N ASP A 165 -6.84 -13.49 12.44
CA ASP A 165 -7.54 -12.39 13.07
C ASP A 165 -7.19 -12.30 14.56
N VAL A 166 -7.02 -11.09 15.07
CA VAL A 166 -6.77 -10.82 16.48
C VAL A 166 -7.98 -10.11 17.10
N TYR A 167 -8.59 -10.73 18.09
CA TYR A 167 -9.72 -10.18 18.83
C TYR A 167 -9.26 -9.61 20.16
N LEU A 168 -9.56 -8.33 20.38
CA LEU A 168 -9.25 -7.64 21.63
C LEU A 168 -10.43 -7.68 22.58
N SER A 169 -10.15 -7.72 23.88
CA SER A 169 -11.17 -7.63 24.94
C SER A 169 -11.56 -6.19 25.25
N VAL A 170 -11.02 -5.21 24.54
CA VAL A 170 -11.36 -3.80 24.69
C VAL A 170 -12.71 -3.52 24.04
N ASP A 171 -13.59 -2.86 24.78
CA ASP A 171 -14.86 -2.39 24.27
C ASP A 171 -14.66 -1.16 23.37
N ALA A 172 -14.99 -1.29 22.09
CA ALA A 172 -14.75 -0.25 21.08
C ALA A 172 -15.58 1.02 21.34
N ASP A 173 -16.83 0.87 21.80
CA ASP A 173 -17.71 2.02 22.10
C ASP A 173 -17.17 2.83 23.29
N TRP A 174 -16.70 2.14 24.32
CA TRP A 174 -16.05 2.78 25.46
C TRP A 174 -14.75 3.47 25.08
N GLN A 175 -13.93 2.83 24.28
CA GLN A 175 -12.68 3.40 23.80
C GLN A 175 -12.94 4.67 22.98
N SER A 176 -13.91 4.63 22.06
CA SER A 176 -14.33 5.76 21.26
C SER A 176 -14.85 6.92 22.12
N ALA A 177 -15.71 6.63 23.10
CA ALA A 177 -16.22 7.63 24.03
C ALA A 177 -15.10 8.32 24.84
N ILE A 178 -14.17 7.56 25.40
CA ILE A 178 -13.02 8.08 26.13
C ILE A 178 -12.14 8.94 25.20
N TYR A 179 -11.87 8.48 23.99
CA TYR A 179 -11.10 9.23 23.01
C TYR A 179 -11.73 10.59 22.69
N GLN A 180 -13.03 10.64 22.47
CA GLN A 180 -13.75 11.90 22.21
C GLN A 180 -13.68 12.86 23.41
N ILE A 181 -13.82 12.35 24.63
CA ILE A 181 -13.69 13.16 25.85
C ILE A 181 -12.28 13.76 25.95
N LEU A 182 -11.24 12.96 25.71
CA LEU A 182 -9.85 13.43 25.72
C LEU A 182 -9.61 14.48 24.64
N LYS A 183 -10.06 14.24 23.42
CA LYS A 183 -9.96 15.18 22.30
C LYS A 183 -10.59 16.54 22.63
N GLN A 184 -11.79 16.54 23.22
CA GLN A 184 -12.45 17.77 23.65
C GLN A 184 -11.71 18.49 24.78
N ARG A 185 -11.18 17.75 25.75
CA ARG A 185 -10.39 18.33 26.86
C ARG A 185 -9.09 18.96 26.39
N VAL A 186 -8.36 18.28 25.53
CA VAL A 186 -7.13 18.80 24.93
C VAL A 186 -7.41 20.07 24.11
N ALA A 187 -8.47 20.04 23.29
CA ALA A 187 -8.89 21.21 22.51
C ALA A 187 -9.23 22.42 23.42
N GLY A 188 -9.95 22.18 24.52
CA GLY A 188 -10.28 23.23 25.50
C GLY A 188 -9.04 23.83 26.16
N ILE A 189 -8.06 23.01 26.53
CA ILE A 189 -6.78 23.48 27.11
C ILE A 189 -6.00 24.33 26.09
N LEU A 190 -5.94 23.89 24.82
CA LEU A 190 -5.26 24.63 23.76
C LEU A 190 -5.90 25.98 23.49
N LEU A 191 -7.24 26.04 23.42
CA LEU A 191 -7.96 27.29 23.25
C LEU A 191 -7.68 28.29 24.38
N ASN A 192 -7.77 27.87 25.63
CA ASN A 192 -7.47 28.70 26.80
C ASN A 192 -6.04 29.23 26.77
N LYS A 193 -5.07 28.41 26.32
CA LYS A 193 -3.68 28.86 26.21
C LYS A 193 -3.44 29.84 25.08
N ILE A 194 -4.13 29.67 23.95
CA ILE A 194 -4.05 30.59 22.80
C ILE A 194 -4.66 31.96 23.19
N GLU A 195 -5.76 31.97 23.93
CA GLU A 195 -6.37 33.21 24.43
C GLU A 195 -5.45 33.95 25.41
N ALA A 196 -4.83 33.20 26.32
CA ALA A 196 -3.88 33.79 27.30
C ALA A 196 -2.60 34.36 26.67
N VAL A 197 -2.25 33.99 25.45
CA VAL A 197 -1.06 34.56 24.75
C VAL A 197 -1.43 35.86 24.00
N LYS A 198 -2.73 36.15 23.81
CA LYS A 198 -3.21 37.35 23.12
C LYS A 198 -3.39 38.55 24.04
N GLU A 199 -3.33 38.37 25.38
CA GLU A 199 -3.27 39.41 26.39
C GLU A 199 -1.82 39.76 26.74
#